data_72bcf59a110c5482fcbd2a5e27fae322
#
_entry.id   72bcf59a110c5482fcbd2a5e27fae322
#
_cell.length_a   1.000
_cell.length_b   1.000
_cell.length_c   1.000
_cell.angle_alpha   90.00
_cell.angle_beta   90.00
_cell.angle_gamma   90.00
#
_symmetry.space_group_name_H-M   'P 1'
#
loop_
_entity.id
_entity.type
_entity.pdbx_description
1 polymer ?
#
loop_
_entity_poly.entity_id
_entity_poly.type
_entity_poly.pdbx_seq_one_letter_code
_entity_poly.pdbx_strand_id
1 'polypeptide(L)'
;MSVSVEKKPFGVTRDGEAVSVYCIGNEALAVEIMEYGAAIRSLRVHHGGAWTDVVLGYDTLREYEENDGYLGACVGRVGNRIGGAVFTLNGKDYRLAGNDGENHLHGGVRGFDKYVWSAEMLPDGVRLTRVSPDGEEGYPGTMCAAVSYRLCGDTLTMAYEASADRDTLCNLTNHSYFNLNGSGSVLGHTLQICAEEFLENSAATLPTGKRLPVAGTPFDFRAPKRVGQDIGADDIQLRNGGGYGHNFCLTGETAAVLRGDASGITMTVRTTLPGVQLYTANFLTERRGKQGAIYAPRCALCLETQYFPNAMACDGFEKPILRAGDLWRQCTTLTFSGKR
;
A
#
# COMPACT_ATOMS: atom_id res chain seq x y z
N MET A 1 24.76 2.01 -12.04
CA MET A 1 24.77 0.72 -11.32
C MET A 1 23.97 -0.27 -12.13
N SER A 2 24.53 -1.44 -12.43
CA SER A 2 23.80 -2.52 -13.13
C SER A 2 22.76 -3.10 -12.18
N VAL A 3 21.56 -3.37 -12.69
CA VAL A 3 20.51 -4.07 -11.98
C VAL A 3 20.53 -5.54 -12.43
N SER A 4 20.43 -6.48 -11.48
CA SER A 4 20.23 -7.89 -11.76
C SER A 4 18.77 -8.24 -11.50
N VAL A 5 18.21 -9.13 -12.33
CA VAL A 5 16.85 -9.67 -12.14
C VAL A 5 16.92 -11.19 -12.28
N GLU A 6 16.42 -11.89 -11.28
CA GLU A 6 16.41 -13.36 -11.23
C GLU A 6 15.04 -13.87 -10.80
N LYS A 7 14.50 -14.86 -11.52
CA LYS A 7 13.27 -15.55 -11.17
C LYS A 7 13.57 -16.81 -10.35
N LYS A 8 12.85 -17.00 -9.23
CA LYS A 8 12.96 -18.19 -8.37
C LYS A 8 11.57 -18.77 -8.08
N PRO A 9 11.41 -20.09 -7.97
CA PRO A 9 10.19 -20.69 -7.49
C PRO A 9 9.97 -20.27 -6.01
N PHE A 10 8.70 -19.99 -5.66
CA PHE A 10 8.35 -19.64 -4.29
C PHE A 10 7.37 -20.62 -3.65
N GLY A 11 6.49 -21.23 -4.44
CA GLY A 11 5.55 -22.21 -3.96
C GLY A 11 4.47 -22.56 -4.99
N VAL A 12 3.46 -23.27 -4.51
CA VAL A 12 2.25 -23.61 -5.26
C VAL A 12 1.06 -23.24 -4.39
N THR A 13 0.08 -22.52 -4.92
CA THR A 13 -1.15 -22.16 -4.21
C THR A 13 -1.98 -23.38 -3.87
N ARG A 14 -2.96 -23.24 -2.99
CA ARG A 14 -3.95 -24.29 -2.68
C ARG A 14 -4.75 -24.72 -3.92
N ASP A 15 -4.92 -23.81 -4.88
CA ASP A 15 -5.61 -24.07 -6.14
C ASP A 15 -4.69 -24.72 -7.20
N GLY A 16 -3.42 -24.98 -6.88
CA GLY A 16 -2.44 -25.65 -7.76
C GLY A 16 -1.69 -24.72 -8.71
N GLU A 17 -1.76 -23.39 -8.55
CA GLU A 17 -1.04 -22.43 -9.37
C GLU A 17 0.40 -22.27 -8.86
N ALA A 18 1.39 -22.42 -9.75
CA ALA A 18 2.78 -22.18 -9.41
C ALA A 18 3.04 -20.66 -9.24
N VAL A 19 3.76 -20.29 -8.17
CA VAL A 19 4.11 -18.92 -7.83
C VAL A 19 5.62 -18.77 -7.80
N SER A 20 6.11 -17.71 -8.43
CA SER A 20 7.52 -17.35 -8.41
C SER A 20 7.73 -16.01 -7.69
N VAL A 21 8.96 -15.79 -7.27
CA VAL A 21 9.47 -14.53 -6.76
C VAL A 21 10.57 -14.00 -7.70
N TYR A 22 10.55 -12.70 -7.97
CA TYR A 22 11.55 -11.99 -8.77
C TYR A 22 12.47 -11.23 -7.83
N CYS A 23 13.74 -11.64 -7.79
CA CYS A 23 14.79 -10.98 -7.04
C CYS A 23 15.42 -9.90 -7.92
N ILE A 24 15.22 -8.64 -7.59
CA ILE A 24 15.71 -7.48 -8.32
C ILE A 24 16.73 -6.80 -7.43
N GLY A 25 17.96 -6.60 -7.89
CA GLY A 25 19.00 -6.07 -7.02
C GLY A 25 20.08 -5.26 -7.70
N ASN A 26 20.65 -4.36 -6.92
CA ASN A 26 21.89 -3.62 -7.21
C ASN A 26 22.70 -3.43 -5.92
N GLU A 27 23.70 -2.57 -5.92
CA GLU A 27 24.56 -2.32 -4.74
C GLU A 27 23.84 -1.63 -3.57
N ALA A 28 22.71 -0.94 -3.83
CA ALA A 28 21.96 -0.16 -2.84
C ALA A 28 20.72 -0.88 -2.32
N LEU A 29 19.98 -1.55 -3.20
CA LEU A 29 18.69 -2.15 -2.92
C LEU A 29 18.62 -3.60 -3.43
N ALA A 30 17.92 -4.46 -2.67
CA ALA A 30 17.52 -5.79 -3.12
C ALA A 30 16.04 -6.01 -2.77
N VAL A 31 15.23 -6.26 -3.80
CA VAL A 31 13.77 -6.36 -3.71
C VAL A 31 13.31 -7.74 -4.17
N GLU A 32 12.37 -8.32 -3.45
CA GLU A 32 11.71 -9.56 -3.86
C GLU A 32 10.23 -9.28 -4.15
N ILE A 33 9.83 -9.49 -5.39
CA ILE A 33 8.46 -9.30 -5.87
C ILE A 33 7.85 -10.66 -6.18
N MET A 34 6.72 -10.97 -5.57
CA MET A 34 6.01 -12.25 -5.72
C MET A 34 4.86 -12.12 -6.71
N GLU A 35 4.63 -13.17 -7.53
CA GLU A 35 3.48 -13.23 -8.45
C GLU A 35 2.13 -13.22 -7.70
N TYR A 36 2.04 -13.83 -6.52
CA TYR A 36 0.82 -13.81 -5.70
C TYR A 36 0.63 -12.43 -5.08
N GLY A 37 -0.49 -11.78 -5.43
CA GLY A 37 -0.82 -10.41 -4.99
C GLY A 37 0.09 -9.32 -5.59
N ALA A 38 0.97 -9.63 -6.54
CA ALA A 38 2.02 -8.74 -7.02
C ALA A 38 2.78 -8.07 -5.85
N ALA A 39 3.08 -8.86 -4.80
CA ALA A 39 3.47 -8.36 -3.50
C ALA A 39 4.98 -8.11 -3.38
N ILE A 40 5.35 -7.02 -2.72
CA ILE A 40 6.72 -6.80 -2.22
C ILE A 40 6.90 -7.68 -0.98
N ARG A 41 7.61 -8.82 -1.14
CA ARG A 41 7.89 -9.76 -0.06
C ARG A 41 9.04 -9.29 0.83
N SER A 42 10.07 -8.68 0.22
CA SER A 42 11.27 -8.21 0.88
C SER A 42 11.78 -6.95 0.19
N LEU A 43 12.26 -6.00 0.95
CA LEU A 43 12.93 -4.80 0.47
C LEU A 43 14.11 -4.53 1.37
N ARG A 44 15.30 -4.94 0.92
CA ARG A 44 16.53 -4.77 1.69
C ARG A 44 17.27 -3.54 1.22
N VAL A 45 17.68 -2.72 2.17
CA VAL A 45 18.46 -1.50 1.97
C VAL A 45 19.88 -1.74 2.47
N HIS A 46 20.89 -1.48 1.63
CA HIS A 46 22.28 -1.51 2.03
C HIS A 46 22.66 -0.19 2.67
N HIS A 47 22.92 -0.20 3.97
CA HIS A 47 23.26 0.98 4.74
C HIS A 47 24.25 0.66 5.85
N GLY A 48 25.28 1.51 6.04
CA GLY A 48 26.28 1.32 7.10
C GLY A 48 27.05 -0.01 7.00
N GLY A 49 27.24 -0.57 5.79
CA GLY A 49 27.91 -1.84 5.56
C GLY A 49 27.04 -3.08 5.83
N ALA A 50 25.74 -2.92 6.10
CA ALA A 50 24.82 -4.01 6.35
C ALA A 50 23.53 -3.91 5.49
N TRP A 51 22.89 -5.05 5.28
CA TRP A 51 21.58 -5.13 4.62
C TRP A 51 20.47 -5.19 5.68
N THR A 52 19.53 -4.27 5.62
CA THR A 52 18.33 -4.26 6.49
C THR A 52 17.08 -4.49 5.65
N ASP A 53 16.29 -5.52 5.95
CA ASP A 53 14.97 -5.73 5.35
C ASP A 53 13.97 -4.80 6.03
N VAL A 54 13.46 -3.84 5.28
CA VAL A 54 12.65 -2.73 5.81
C VAL A 54 11.15 -2.93 5.64
N VAL A 55 10.71 -4.11 5.19
CA VAL A 55 9.28 -4.45 5.06
C VAL A 55 8.93 -5.75 5.77
N LEU A 56 7.71 -5.84 6.29
CA LEU A 56 7.15 -7.09 6.78
C LEU A 56 6.79 -8.01 5.61
N GLY A 57 6.72 -9.31 5.87
CA GLY A 57 6.33 -10.35 4.93
C GLY A 57 6.38 -11.73 5.58
N TYR A 58 6.25 -12.78 4.78
CA TYR A 58 6.31 -14.17 5.24
C TYR A 58 7.38 -14.97 4.50
N ASP A 59 7.77 -16.11 5.06
CA ASP A 59 8.77 -16.98 4.47
C ASP A 59 8.19 -17.93 3.43
N THR A 60 6.91 -18.26 3.51
CA THR A 60 6.23 -19.22 2.63
C THR A 60 4.98 -18.63 1.98
N LEU A 61 4.61 -19.12 0.80
CA LEU A 61 3.37 -18.78 0.11
C LEU A 61 2.13 -19.13 0.95
N ARG A 62 2.18 -20.26 1.66
CA ARG A 62 1.08 -20.71 2.50
C ARG A 62 0.73 -19.70 3.58
N GLU A 63 1.72 -19.04 4.19
CA GLU A 63 1.49 -17.98 5.18
C GLU A 63 0.81 -16.77 4.57
N TYR A 64 1.08 -16.42 3.30
CA TYR A 64 0.33 -15.38 2.57
C TYR A 64 -1.11 -15.75 2.29
N GLU A 65 -1.40 -17.03 2.01
CA GLU A 65 -2.77 -17.52 1.78
C GLU A 65 -3.59 -17.62 3.07
N GLU A 66 -2.96 -17.89 4.21
CA GLU A 66 -3.60 -18.14 5.51
C GLU A 66 -3.79 -16.87 6.36
N ASN A 67 -2.93 -15.87 6.16
CA ASN A 67 -2.95 -14.66 6.97
C ASN A 67 -3.65 -13.51 6.24
N ASP A 68 -4.22 -12.62 7.03
CA ASP A 68 -4.77 -11.35 6.60
C ASP A 68 -3.69 -10.24 6.61
N GLY A 69 -4.11 -8.98 6.35
CA GLY A 69 -3.26 -7.80 6.52
C GLY A 69 -2.61 -7.32 5.25
N TYR A 70 -2.79 -7.98 4.10
CA TYR A 70 -2.35 -7.51 2.77
C TYR A 70 -0.85 -7.22 2.66
N LEU A 71 0.01 -7.91 3.42
CA LEU A 71 1.43 -7.60 3.55
C LEU A 71 2.14 -7.49 2.18
N GLY A 72 2.54 -6.26 1.82
CA GLY A 72 3.25 -5.95 0.59
C GLY A 72 2.42 -6.00 -0.69
N ALA A 73 1.15 -6.39 -0.64
CA ALA A 73 0.32 -6.66 -1.81
C ALA A 73 -0.02 -5.40 -2.63
N CYS A 74 -0.17 -5.60 -3.93
CA CYS A 74 -0.86 -4.66 -4.80
C CYS A 74 -2.38 -4.81 -4.57
N VAL A 75 -3.00 -3.80 -4.01
CA VAL A 75 -4.41 -3.79 -3.64
C VAL A 75 -5.25 -3.19 -4.77
N GLY A 76 -6.36 -3.81 -5.10
CA GLY A 76 -7.33 -3.40 -6.14
C GLY A 76 -8.56 -4.32 -6.19
N ARG A 77 -9.63 -3.96 -7.01
CA ARG A 77 -9.62 -2.78 -7.93
C ARG A 77 -9.52 -1.44 -7.20
N VAL A 78 -10.09 -1.33 -5.99
CA VAL A 78 -10.11 -0.09 -5.21
C VAL A 78 -9.49 -0.34 -3.86
N GLY A 79 -8.39 0.35 -3.59
CA GLY A 79 -7.75 0.39 -2.28
C GLY A 79 -8.61 1.13 -1.26
N ASN A 80 -8.48 0.75 0.02
CA ASN A 80 -9.23 1.30 1.12
C ASN A 80 -10.75 1.03 1.02
N ARG A 81 -11.62 1.84 1.66
CA ARG A 81 -13.04 1.56 1.87
C ARG A 81 -13.98 2.21 0.86
N ILE A 82 -15.06 1.49 0.54
CA ILE A 82 -16.26 2.01 -0.09
C ILE A 82 -17.43 1.76 0.89
N GLY A 83 -18.06 2.84 1.36
CA GLY A 83 -19.11 2.81 2.37
C GLY A 83 -20.36 2.06 1.90
N GLY A 84 -20.95 1.24 2.79
CA GLY A 84 -22.12 0.43 2.51
C GLY A 84 -21.95 -0.59 1.38
N ALA A 85 -20.70 -0.87 0.97
CA ALA A 85 -20.36 -1.77 -0.14
C ALA A 85 -21.19 -1.46 -1.41
N VAL A 86 -21.39 -0.17 -1.72
CA VAL A 86 -22.15 0.28 -2.89
C VAL A 86 -21.58 1.58 -3.45
N PHE A 87 -21.62 1.73 -4.76
CA PHE A 87 -21.33 3.02 -5.42
C PHE A 87 -22.24 3.22 -6.62
N THR A 88 -22.54 4.49 -6.93
CA THR A 88 -23.30 4.87 -8.13
C THR A 88 -22.34 5.32 -9.23
N LEU A 89 -22.46 4.76 -10.41
CA LEU A 89 -21.70 5.15 -11.60
C LEU A 89 -22.64 5.23 -12.80
N ASN A 90 -22.65 6.38 -13.50
CA ASN A 90 -23.52 6.64 -14.65
C ASN A 90 -25.02 6.38 -14.35
N GLY A 91 -25.47 6.75 -13.14
CA GLY A 91 -26.87 6.59 -12.70
C GLY A 91 -27.28 5.16 -12.34
N LYS A 92 -26.33 4.23 -12.28
CA LYS A 92 -26.58 2.84 -11.88
C LYS A 92 -25.80 2.52 -10.60
N ASP A 93 -26.47 1.86 -9.65
CA ASP A 93 -25.86 1.35 -8.42
C ASP A 93 -25.21 0.00 -8.66
N TYR A 94 -23.98 -0.11 -8.17
CA TYR A 94 -23.20 -1.35 -8.16
C TYR A 94 -22.98 -1.80 -6.71
N ARG A 95 -23.44 -3.00 -6.39
CA ARG A 95 -23.24 -3.61 -5.08
C ARG A 95 -21.98 -4.45 -5.11
N LEU A 96 -21.11 -4.23 -4.13
CA LEU A 96 -19.84 -4.91 -3.93
C LEU A 96 -19.94 -5.92 -2.80
N ALA A 97 -18.95 -6.78 -2.66
CA ALA A 97 -18.84 -7.66 -1.51
C ALA A 97 -18.57 -6.85 -0.23
N GLY A 98 -19.36 -7.06 0.82
CA GLY A 98 -19.12 -6.52 2.17
C GLY A 98 -18.14 -7.42 2.91
N ASN A 99 -16.89 -6.96 3.06
CA ASN A 99 -15.82 -7.71 3.71
C ASN A 99 -15.17 -6.97 4.90
N ASP A 100 -15.75 -5.82 5.28
CA ASP A 100 -15.36 -5.02 6.45
C ASP A 100 -16.62 -4.45 7.13
N GLY A 101 -17.35 -5.30 7.86
CA GLY A 101 -18.68 -5.00 8.33
C GLY A 101 -19.64 -4.77 7.15
N GLU A 102 -20.28 -3.58 7.13
CA GLU A 102 -21.16 -3.20 6.01
C GLU A 102 -20.38 -2.60 4.82
N ASN A 103 -19.07 -2.37 4.97
CA ASN A 103 -18.26 -1.72 3.96
C ASN A 103 -17.53 -2.75 3.06
N HIS A 104 -17.12 -2.27 1.90
CA HIS A 104 -16.16 -2.96 1.06
C HIS A 104 -14.76 -2.43 1.35
N LEU A 105 -13.78 -3.30 1.47
CA LEU A 105 -12.38 -2.97 1.77
C LEU A 105 -11.44 -3.67 0.79
N HIS A 106 -10.47 -2.91 0.27
CA HIS A 106 -9.30 -3.41 -0.47
C HIS A 106 -9.62 -4.36 -1.64
N GLY A 107 -10.73 -4.10 -2.37
CA GLY A 107 -11.10 -4.88 -3.54
C GLY A 107 -11.96 -6.11 -3.25
N GLY A 108 -12.35 -6.36 -1.98
CA GLY A 108 -13.35 -7.34 -1.61
C GLY A 108 -12.82 -8.59 -0.94
N VAL A 109 -13.63 -9.63 -0.94
CA VAL A 109 -13.32 -10.92 -0.30
C VAL A 109 -12.15 -11.60 -0.98
N ARG A 110 -12.11 -11.56 -2.30
CA ARG A 110 -10.97 -12.02 -3.11
C ARG A 110 -10.47 -10.86 -3.98
N GLY A 111 -9.78 -9.90 -3.33
CA GLY A 111 -9.15 -8.77 -3.99
C GLY A 111 -7.89 -9.16 -4.77
N PHE A 112 -7.24 -8.19 -5.38
CA PHE A 112 -6.03 -8.37 -6.21
C PHE A 112 -4.85 -8.99 -5.46
N ASP A 113 -4.82 -8.89 -4.15
CA ASP A 113 -3.87 -9.50 -3.23
C ASP A 113 -3.92 -11.04 -3.21
N LYS A 114 -5.02 -11.64 -3.67
CA LYS A 114 -5.29 -13.09 -3.60
C LYS A 114 -5.26 -13.80 -4.95
N TYR A 115 -4.62 -13.19 -5.94
CA TYR A 115 -4.46 -13.78 -7.27
C TYR A 115 -2.99 -13.91 -7.64
N VAL A 116 -2.68 -14.93 -8.45
CA VAL A 116 -1.38 -15.05 -9.11
C VAL A 116 -1.41 -14.19 -10.37
N TRP A 117 -0.50 -13.24 -10.45
CA TRP A 117 -0.35 -12.34 -11.59
C TRP A 117 0.62 -12.92 -12.60
N SER A 118 0.35 -12.72 -13.89
CA SER A 118 1.31 -13.03 -14.93
C SER A 118 2.46 -12.04 -14.88
N ALA A 119 3.71 -12.51 -14.98
CA ALA A 119 4.87 -11.67 -14.84
C ALA A 119 5.80 -11.73 -16.04
N GLU A 120 6.37 -10.58 -16.40
CA GLU A 120 7.40 -10.38 -17.43
C GLU A 120 8.62 -9.74 -16.80
N MET A 121 9.79 -10.35 -17.00
CA MET A 121 11.06 -9.78 -16.55
C MET A 121 11.44 -8.59 -17.44
N LEU A 122 11.85 -7.49 -16.80
CA LEU A 122 12.39 -6.31 -17.43
C LEU A 122 13.91 -6.22 -17.16
N PRO A 123 14.67 -5.45 -17.93
CA PRO A 123 16.11 -5.30 -17.68
C PRO A 123 16.46 -4.72 -16.29
N ASP A 124 15.53 -3.99 -15.69
CA ASP A 124 15.68 -3.27 -14.42
C ASP A 124 14.58 -3.62 -13.40
N GLY A 125 13.79 -4.69 -13.66
CA GLY A 125 12.68 -5.02 -12.80
C GLY A 125 11.76 -6.13 -13.29
N VAL A 126 10.49 -6.03 -12.91
CA VAL A 126 9.42 -6.97 -13.31
C VAL A 126 8.11 -6.22 -13.54
N ARG A 127 7.37 -6.60 -14.58
CA ARG A 127 6.01 -6.15 -14.84
C ARG A 127 5.05 -7.31 -14.54
N LEU A 128 4.07 -7.06 -13.68
CA LEU A 128 3.02 -8.01 -13.35
C LEU A 128 1.69 -7.51 -13.93
N THR A 129 0.92 -8.42 -14.51
CA THR A 129 -0.37 -8.12 -15.16
C THR A 129 -1.43 -9.10 -14.73
N ARG A 130 -2.67 -8.63 -14.64
CA ARG A 130 -3.84 -9.48 -14.48
C ARG A 130 -5.06 -8.93 -15.22
N VAL A 131 -5.95 -9.84 -15.61
CA VAL A 131 -7.28 -9.49 -16.10
C VAL A 131 -8.28 -9.75 -14.97
N SER A 132 -9.03 -8.71 -14.60
CA SER A 132 -10.14 -8.78 -13.66
C SER A 132 -11.44 -8.79 -14.47
N PRO A 133 -12.20 -9.92 -14.51
CA PRO A 133 -13.38 -10.04 -15.38
C PRO A 133 -14.52 -9.12 -14.93
N ASP A 134 -15.45 -8.85 -15.86
CA ASP A 134 -16.69 -8.14 -15.54
C ASP A 134 -17.44 -8.81 -14.40
N GLY A 135 -17.84 -8.03 -13.40
CA GLY A 135 -18.57 -8.52 -12.22
C GLY A 135 -17.70 -9.09 -11.10
N GLU A 136 -16.38 -9.15 -11.25
CA GLU A 136 -15.48 -9.57 -10.15
C GLU A 136 -15.70 -8.65 -8.94
N GLU A 137 -15.99 -9.24 -7.76
CA GLU A 137 -16.36 -8.54 -6.51
C GLU A 137 -17.50 -7.51 -6.64
N GLY A 138 -18.25 -7.52 -7.76
CA GLY A 138 -19.35 -6.61 -8.06
C GLY A 138 -18.98 -5.42 -8.95
N TYR A 139 -17.72 -5.27 -9.33
CA TYR A 139 -17.27 -4.16 -10.19
C TYR A 139 -17.64 -4.38 -11.66
N PRO A 140 -18.14 -3.34 -12.38
CA PRO A 140 -18.47 -3.44 -13.81
C PRO A 140 -17.21 -3.45 -14.68
N GLY A 141 -17.33 -4.08 -15.85
CA GLY A 141 -16.34 -4.11 -16.92
C GLY A 141 -15.18 -5.06 -16.66
N THR A 142 -14.61 -5.56 -17.74
CA THR A 142 -13.34 -6.30 -17.72
C THR A 142 -12.20 -5.31 -17.63
N MET A 143 -11.36 -5.42 -16.60
CA MET A 143 -10.24 -4.52 -16.37
C MET A 143 -8.91 -5.26 -16.53
N CYS A 144 -8.03 -4.75 -17.38
CA CYS A 144 -6.64 -5.15 -17.45
C CYS A 144 -5.82 -4.24 -16.54
N ALA A 145 -5.18 -4.81 -15.52
CA ALA A 145 -4.32 -4.10 -14.58
C ALA A 145 -2.88 -4.55 -14.69
N ALA A 146 -1.96 -3.61 -14.51
CA ALA A 146 -0.53 -3.90 -14.45
C ALA A 146 0.15 -3.07 -13.35
N VAL A 147 1.19 -3.66 -12.75
CA VAL A 147 2.15 -2.95 -11.91
C VAL A 147 3.56 -3.33 -12.34
N SER A 148 4.41 -2.33 -12.55
CA SER A 148 5.83 -2.53 -12.84
C SER A 148 6.65 -2.07 -11.64
N TYR A 149 7.51 -2.97 -11.14
CA TYR A 149 8.51 -2.67 -10.11
C TYR A 149 9.87 -2.53 -10.79
N ARG A 150 10.48 -1.36 -10.70
CA ARG A 150 11.78 -1.07 -11.33
C ARG A 150 12.76 -0.46 -10.34
N LEU A 151 14.02 -0.86 -10.43
CA LEU A 151 15.12 -0.28 -9.65
C LEU A 151 15.97 0.67 -10.50
N CYS A 152 16.22 1.85 -9.94
CA CYS A 152 17.20 2.78 -10.48
C CYS A 152 17.99 3.42 -9.33
N GLY A 153 19.27 3.09 -9.20
CA GLY A 153 20.09 3.57 -8.08
C GLY A 153 19.52 3.13 -6.73
N ASP A 154 19.17 4.09 -5.90
CA ASP A 154 18.57 3.92 -4.57
C ASP A 154 17.04 4.06 -4.56
N THR A 155 16.40 3.98 -5.72
CA THR A 155 14.96 4.20 -5.90
C THR A 155 14.28 2.94 -6.45
N LEU A 156 13.22 2.50 -5.76
CA LEU A 156 12.22 1.56 -6.25
C LEU A 156 11.02 2.35 -6.80
N THR A 157 10.69 2.14 -8.06
CA THR A 157 9.52 2.71 -8.73
C THR A 157 8.43 1.66 -8.85
N MET A 158 7.21 2.02 -8.43
CA MET A 158 5.96 1.28 -8.64
C MET A 158 5.12 2.06 -9.64
N ALA A 159 5.07 1.60 -10.90
CA ALA A 159 4.27 2.21 -11.96
C ALA A 159 3.02 1.34 -12.20
N TYR A 160 1.85 1.94 -12.01
CA TYR A 160 0.55 1.29 -12.18
C TYR A 160 -0.08 1.69 -13.50
N GLU A 161 -0.70 0.74 -14.17
CA GLU A 161 -1.51 0.97 -15.39
C GLU A 161 -2.80 0.16 -15.31
N ALA A 162 -3.89 0.73 -15.80
CA ALA A 162 -5.15 0.01 -15.97
C ALA A 162 -5.92 0.53 -17.18
N SER A 163 -6.66 -0.38 -17.85
CA SER A 163 -7.66 -0.08 -18.87
C SER A 163 -8.88 -0.97 -18.69
N ALA A 164 -10.04 -0.53 -19.15
CA ALA A 164 -11.27 -1.31 -19.03
C ALA A 164 -12.13 -1.20 -20.28
N ASP A 165 -12.96 -2.22 -20.56
CA ASP A 165 -13.93 -2.25 -21.66
C ASP A 165 -15.21 -1.47 -21.36
N ARG A 166 -15.45 -1.13 -20.08
CA ARG A 166 -16.56 -0.30 -19.59
C ARG A 166 -16.08 0.63 -18.47
N ASP A 167 -16.81 1.72 -18.25
CA ASP A 167 -16.58 2.60 -17.11
C ASP A 167 -16.61 1.78 -15.81
N THR A 168 -15.57 1.93 -15.00
CA THR A 168 -15.41 1.23 -13.72
C THR A 168 -14.63 2.09 -12.73
N LEU A 169 -14.30 1.55 -11.57
CA LEU A 169 -13.42 2.21 -10.60
C LEU A 169 -12.02 1.58 -10.62
N CYS A 170 -11.01 2.43 -10.49
CA CYS A 170 -9.61 2.01 -10.39
C CYS A 170 -8.85 2.89 -9.37
N ASN A 171 -8.39 2.29 -8.29
CA ASN A 171 -7.55 2.92 -7.27
C ASN A 171 -6.55 1.88 -6.74
N LEU A 172 -5.50 1.63 -7.50
CA LEU A 172 -4.46 0.67 -7.12
C LEU A 172 -3.50 1.30 -6.12
N THR A 173 -3.09 0.53 -5.13
CA THR A 173 -2.07 0.92 -4.13
C THR A 173 -1.21 -0.27 -3.73
N ASN A 174 -0.10 -0.02 -3.03
CA ASN A 174 0.72 -1.05 -2.41
C ASN A 174 0.62 -0.98 -0.89
N HIS A 175 0.38 -2.12 -0.25
CA HIS A 175 0.17 -2.23 1.19
C HIS A 175 1.41 -2.77 1.92
N SER A 176 2.59 -2.20 1.62
CA SER A 176 3.81 -2.54 2.34
C SER A 176 3.79 -1.98 3.76
N TYR A 177 4.21 -2.81 4.71
CA TYR A 177 4.40 -2.47 6.11
C TYR A 177 5.88 -2.18 6.33
N PHE A 178 6.23 -0.92 6.56
CA PHE A 178 7.60 -0.46 6.70
C PHE A 178 8.05 -0.43 8.16
N ASN A 179 9.26 -0.96 8.40
CA ASN A 179 10.04 -0.72 9.60
C ASN A 179 11.50 -0.52 9.18
N LEU A 180 11.97 0.71 9.14
CA LEU A 180 13.30 1.03 8.64
C LEU A 180 14.43 0.57 9.58
N ASN A 181 14.11 0.14 10.79
CA ASN A 181 15.06 -0.54 11.68
C ASN A 181 15.13 -2.06 11.44
N GLY A 182 14.24 -2.62 10.59
CA GLY A 182 14.13 -4.04 10.32
C GLY A 182 13.37 -4.85 11.38
N SER A 183 13.22 -4.33 12.59
CA SER A 183 12.51 -5.01 13.69
C SER A 183 12.12 -4.03 14.80
N GLY A 184 11.35 -4.52 15.78
CA GLY A 184 10.89 -3.73 16.93
C GLY A 184 9.72 -2.79 16.57
N SER A 185 9.52 -1.75 17.37
CA SER A 185 8.44 -0.79 17.22
C SER A 185 8.84 0.37 16.31
N VAL A 186 7.89 0.86 15.49
CA VAL A 186 8.08 2.06 14.65
C VAL A 186 7.76 3.36 15.38
N LEU A 187 7.38 3.32 16.65
CA LEU A 187 7.01 4.52 17.39
C LEU A 187 8.19 5.50 17.59
N GLY A 188 9.44 5.00 17.53
CA GLY A 188 10.65 5.81 17.52
C GLY A 188 10.95 6.49 16.18
N HIS A 189 10.44 5.95 15.06
CA HIS A 189 10.69 6.50 13.74
C HIS A 189 10.21 7.95 13.64
N THR A 190 10.96 8.76 12.89
CA THR A 190 10.56 10.13 12.57
C THR A 190 9.85 10.14 11.23
N LEU A 191 8.66 10.75 11.22
CA LEU A 191 7.81 10.87 10.02
C LEU A 191 7.52 12.35 9.73
N GLN A 192 7.57 12.70 8.44
CA GLN A 192 7.03 13.95 7.89
C GLN A 192 6.06 13.59 6.77
N ILE A 193 4.91 14.28 6.69
CA ILE A 193 3.92 14.15 5.61
C ILE A 193 3.63 15.54 5.04
N CYS A 194 3.70 15.67 3.72
CA CYS A 194 3.47 16.93 3.01
C CYS A 194 1.97 17.16 2.77
N ALA A 195 1.24 17.44 3.84
CA ALA A 195 -0.20 17.68 3.82
C ALA A 195 -0.61 18.73 4.87
N GLU A 196 -1.54 19.61 4.49
CA GLU A 196 -2.16 20.59 5.40
C GLU A 196 -3.44 20.06 6.03
N GLU A 197 -4.03 19.00 5.43
CA GLU A 197 -5.31 18.42 5.84
C GLU A 197 -5.23 16.88 5.83
N PHE A 198 -6.10 16.27 6.63
CA PHE A 198 -6.38 14.83 6.60
C PHE A 198 -7.89 14.59 6.58
N LEU A 199 -8.33 13.38 6.22
CA LEU A 199 -9.74 13.05 6.18
C LEU A 199 -10.27 12.65 7.56
N GLU A 200 -11.42 13.24 7.96
CA GLU A 200 -12.15 12.81 9.14
C GLU A 200 -12.69 11.40 8.94
N ASN A 201 -12.42 10.52 9.90
CA ASN A 201 -12.99 9.17 9.94
C ASN A 201 -14.11 9.06 10.97
N SER A 202 -15.18 8.37 10.62
CA SER A 202 -16.19 7.88 11.55
C SER A 202 -15.62 6.79 12.48
N ALA A 203 -16.40 6.37 13.47
CA ALA A 203 -16.03 5.24 14.34
C ALA A 203 -15.87 3.90 13.58
N ALA A 204 -16.46 3.77 12.39
CA ALA A 204 -16.25 2.64 11.49
C ALA A 204 -15.03 2.80 10.57
N THR A 205 -14.12 3.71 10.89
CA THR A 205 -12.91 4.05 10.08
C THR A 205 -13.21 4.44 8.63
N LEU A 206 -14.44 4.88 8.35
CA LEU A 206 -14.88 5.32 7.04
C LEU A 206 -14.79 6.85 6.95
N PRO A 207 -14.14 7.43 5.92
CA PRO A 207 -14.12 8.88 5.72
C PRO A 207 -15.52 9.47 5.58
N THR A 208 -15.77 10.57 6.32
CA THR A 208 -17.07 11.27 6.35
C THR A 208 -17.26 12.24 5.18
N GLY A 209 -16.22 12.50 4.41
CA GLY A 209 -16.18 13.52 3.36
C GLY A 209 -15.58 14.85 3.82
N LYS A 210 -15.36 15.03 5.13
CA LYS A 210 -14.75 16.26 5.66
C LYS A 210 -13.22 16.16 5.63
N ARG A 211 -12.58 17.30 5.35
CA ARG A 211 -11.14 17.52 5.52
C ARG A 211 -10.92 18.31 6.80
N LEU A 212 -10.03 17.85 7.63
CA LEU A 212 -9.65 18.50 8.88
C LEU A 212 -8.22 19.05 8.75
N PRO A 213 -7.93 20.26 9.27
CA PRO A 213 -6.57 20.79 9.28
C PRO A 213 -5.69 19.92 10.20
N VAL A 214 -4.45 19.68 9.80
CA VAL A 214 -3.47 18.96 10.65
C VAL A 214 -2.93 19.87 11.77
N ALA A 215 -2.90 21.19 11.54
CA ALA A 215 -2.33 22.17 12.46
C ALA A 215 -2.95 22.09 13.86
N GLY A 216 -2.11 21.97 14.89
CA GLY A 216 -2.54 21.89 16.28
C GLY A 216 -3.21 20.59 16.69
N THR A 217 -3.12 19.54 15.87
CA THR A 217 -3.67 18.21 16.14
C THR A 217 -2.56 17.17 16.28
N PRO A 218 -2.85 15.94 16.78
CA PRO A 218 -1.92 14.83 16.76
C PRO A 218 -1.46 14.43 15.34
N PHE A 219 -2.20 14.83 14.31
CA PHE A 219 -1.93 14.55 12.90
C PHE A 219 -0.98 15.54 12.23
N ASP A 220 -0.44 16.54 12.95
CA ASP A 220 0.51 17.50 12.40
C ASP A 220 1.90 16.88 12.19
N PHE A 221 2.10 16.32 11.00
CA PHE A 221 3.37 15.78 10.51
C PHE A 221 4.03 16.70 9.48
N ARG A 222 3.66 17.97 9.37
CA ARG A 222 4.28 18.93 8.44
C ARG A 222 5.76 19.15 8.74
N ALA A 223 6.14 19.09 10.01
CA ALA A 223 7.54 19.00 10.44
C ALA A 223 7.85 17.57 10.90
N PRO A 224 9.10 17.11 10.74
CA PRO A 224 9.50 15.77 11.20
C PRO A 224 9.22 15.60 12.70
N LYS A 225 8.43 14.61 13.08
CA LYS A 225 8.18 14.23 14.47
C LYS A 225 8.16 12.71 14.66
N ARG A 226 8.37 12.23 15.89
CA ARG A 226 8.27 10.79 16.19
C ARG A 226 6.85 10.31 16.00
N VAL A 227 6.69 9.13 15.38
CA VAL A 227 5.38 8.49 15.17
C VAL A 227 4.67 8.27 16.51
N GLY A 228 5.40 7.88 17.54
CA GLY A 228 4.85 7.64 18.88
C GLY A 228 4.55 8.89 19.71
N GLN A 229 4.92 10.10 19.24
CA GLN A 229 4.84 11.31 20.07
C GLN A 229 3.42 11.61 20.55
N ASP A 230 2.45 11.58 19.65
CA ASP A 230 1.07 11.98 19.94
C ASP A 230 0.06 10.83 19.71
N ILE A 231 0.51 9.61 19.38
CA ILE A 231 -0.38 8.49 19.01
C ILE A 231 -1.32 8.06 20.15
N GLY A 232 -0.96 8.37 21.39
CA GLY A 232 -1.75 8.10 22.59
C GLY A 232 -2.54 9.31 23.11
N ALA A 233 -2.60 10.41 22.36
CA ALA A 233 -3.34 11.60 22.77
C ALA A 233 -4.85 11.31 22.85
N ASP A 234 -5.55 12.05 23.74
CA ASP A 234 -7.00 11.99 23.85
C ASP A 234 -7.67 12.75 22.70
N ASP A 235 -7.70 12.10 21.53
CA ASP A 235 -8.26 12.63 20.30
C ASP A 235 -9.25 11.63 19.69
N ILE A 236 -10.40 12.13 19.22
CA ILE A 236 -11.48 11.29 18.67
C ILE A 236 -11.02 10.55 17.41
N GLN A 237 -10.20 11.16 16.56
CA GLN A 237 -9.74 10.55 15.33
C GLN A 237 -8.72 9.44 15.62
N LEU A 238 -7.83 9.62 16.60
CA LEU A 238 -6.95 8.55 17.08
C LEU A 238 -7.73 7.39 17.68
N ARG A 239 -8.81 7.66 18.46
CA ARG A 239 -9.69 6.60 18.99
C ARG A 239 -10.39 5.84 17.87
N ASN A 240 -10.93 6.54 16.86
CA ASN A 240 -11.61 5.92 15.72
C ASN A 240 -10.66 5.01 14.93
N GLY A 241 -9.40 5.43 14.72
CA GLY A 241 -8.40 4.64 13.99
C GLY A 241 -7.67 3.59 14.84
N GLY A 242 -7.90 3.57 16.17
CA GLY A 242 -7.07 2.82 17.11
C GLY A 242 -5.61 3.30 17.12
N GLY A 243 -5.34 4.51 16.65
CA GLY A 243 -4.08 5.19 16.38
C GLY A 243 -4.13 5.88 15.01
N TYR A 244 -3.00 6.03 14.32
CA TYR A 244 -3.04 6.56 12.96
C TYR A 244 -3.59 5.51 11.99
N GLY A 245 -4.64 5.88 11.26
CA GLY A 245 -5.32 5.09 10.25
C GLY A 245 -6.08 6.01 9.30
N HIS A 246 -5.42 7.10 8.82
CA HIS A 246 -6.08 8.21 8.15
C HIS A 246 -5.40 8.56 6.83
N ASN A 247 -6.20 9.02 5.88
CA ASN A 247 -5.69 9.54 4.61
C ASN A 247 -5.35 11.02 4.74
N PHE A 248 -4.13 11.37 4.39
CA PHE A 248 -3.65 12.75 4.30
C PHE A 248 -3.84 13.27 2.89
N CYS A 249 -4.28 14.54 2.77
CA CYS A 249 -4.50 15.24 1.51
C CYS A 249 -3.18 15.88 1.06
N LEU A 250 -2.52 15.31 0.07
CA LEU A 250 -1.20 15.75 -0.37
C LEU A 250 -1.24 17.12 -1.07
N THR A 251 -0.23 17.93 -0.83
CA THR A 251 -0.07 19.26 -1.44
C THR A 251 0.91 19.26 -2.63
N GLY A 252 1.51 18.12 -2.95
CA GLY A 252 2.47 17.97 -4.05
C GLY A 252 2.93 16.52 -4.20
N GLU A 253 3.89 16.29 -5.10
CA GLU A 253 4.38 14.93 -5.39
C GLU A 253 5.13 14.26 -4.24
N THR A 254 5.81 15.01 -3.36
CA THR A 254 6.41 14.40 -2.17
C THR A 254 5.33 14.14 -1.16
N ALA A 255 5.07 12.86 -0.90
CA ALA A 255 4.04 12.43 0.05
C ALA A 255 4.57 12.42 1.49
N ALA A 256 5.69 11.74 1.72
CA ALA A 256 6.22 11.54 3.06
C ALA A 256 7.74 11.32 3.07
N VAL A 257 8.34 11.59 4.23
CA VAL A 257 9.72 11.19 4.56
C VAL A 257 9.68 10.43 5.88
N LEU A 258 10.12 9.18 5.86
CA LEU A 258 10.22 8.31 7.04
C LEU A 258 11.69 8.04 7.34
N ARG A 259 12.08 8.11 8.63
CA ARG A 259 13.44 7.80 9.07
C ARG A 259 13.43 6.84 10.26
N GLY A 260 14.19 5.77 10.15
CA GLY A 260 14.48 4.85 11.26
C GLY A 260 15.36 5.51 12.30
N ASP A 261 14.93 5.45 13.55
CA ASP A 261 15.64 6.09 14.67
C ASP A 261 16.94 5.35 15.04
N ALA A 262 16.97 4.03 14.92
CA ALA A 262 18.14 3.20 15.18
C ALA A 262 19.02 3.02 13.94
N SER A 263 18.43 2.70 12.79
CA SER A 263 19.19 2.45 11.55
C SER A 263 19.70 3.73 10.89
N GLY A 264 18.99 4.84 11.05
CA GLY A 264 19.27 6.08 10.31
C GLY A 264 18.88 6.03 8.83
N ILE A 265 18.35 4.89 8.34
CA ILE A 265 17.80 4.76 6.98
C ILE A 265 16.64 5.75 6.83
N THR A 266 16.64 6.48 5.73
CA THR A 266 15.59 7.43 5.38
C THR A 266 14.93 6.98 4.08
N MET A 267 13.59 6.94 4.04
CA MET A 267 12.79 6.66 2.87
C MET A 267 11.96 7.88 2.51
N THR A 268 12.11 8.37 1.29
CA THR A 268 11.25 9.41 0.70
C THR A 268 10.24 8.76 -0.22
N VAL A 269 8.95 9.03 0.02
CA VAL A 269 7.83 8.58 -0.80
C VAL A 269 7.38 9.73 -1.68
N ARG A 270 7.34 9.51 -3.01
CA ARG A 270 6.74 10.45 -3.97
C ARG A 270 5.66 9.74 -4.76
N THR A 271 4.62 10.46 -5.14
CA THR A 271 3.49 9.89 -5.87
C THR A 271 2.80 10.91 -6.76
N THR A 272 2.13 10.43 -7.78
CA THR A 272 1.21 11.22 -8.63
C THR A 272 -0.23 11.21 -8.08
N LEU A 273 -0.51 10.43 -7.04
CA LEU A 273 -1.83 10.28 -6.41
C LEU A 273 -2.10 11.39 -5.38
N PRO A 274 -3.36 11.78 -5.15
CA PRO A 274 -3.71 12.95 -4.32
C PRO A 274 -3.61 12.70 -2.82
N GLY A 275 -3.47 11.47 -2.37
CA GLY A 275 -3.49 11.12 -0.96
C GLY A 275 -2.49 10.06 -0.56
N VAL A 276 -2.19 10.02 0.74
CA VAL A 276 -1.44 8.94 1.37
C VAL A 276 -2.13 8.52 2.66
N GLN A 277 -2.43 7.23 2.78
CA GLN A 277 -2.89 6.62 4.02
C GLN A 277 -1.71 6.33 4.92
N LEU A 278 -1.69 6.93 6.10
CA LEU A 278 -0.83 6.51 7.20
C LEU A 278 -1.57 5.48 8.05
N TYR A 279 -1.05 4.27 8.14
CA TYR A 279 -1.58 3.22 9.01
C TYR A 279 -0.47 2.64 9.89
N THR A 280 -0.62 2.69 11.20
CA THR A 280 0.41 2.26 12.15
C THR A 280 0.20 0.82 12.65
N ALA A 281 -0.24 -0.08 11.78
CA ALA A 281 -0.47 -1.50 12.07
C ALA A 281 -1.33 -1.73 13.34
N ASN A 282 -2.36 -0.90 13.53
CA ASN A 282 -3.17 -0.85 14.75
C ASN A 282 -3.89 -2.16 15.06
N PHE A 283 -4.35 -2.85 13.99
CA PHE A 283 -5.15 -4.06 14.04
C PHE A 283 -4.34 -5.31 13.66
N LEU A 284 -3.03 -5.18 13.44
CA LEU A 284 -2.17 -6.32 13.17
C LEU A 284 -2.09 -7.18 14.44
N THR A 285 -2.69 -8.38 14.39
CA THR A 285 -2.62 -9.33 15.50
C THR A 285 -1.23 -9.94 15.60
N GLU A 286 -0.83 -10.35 16.80
CA GLU A 286 0.45 -11.03 17.00
C GLU A 286 0.54 -12.29 16.13
N ARG A 287 1.61 -12.38 15.34
CA ARG A 287 1.85 -13.47 14.41
C ARG A 287 3.33 -13.65 14.08
N ARG A 288 3.68 -14.86 13.63
CA ARG A 288 5.00 -15.13 13.07
C ARG A 288 5.12 -14.48 11.68
N GLY A 289 6.26 -13.86 11.44
CA GLY A 289 6.67 -13.32 10.16
C GLY A 289 7.99 -13.91 9.68
N LYS A 290 8.65 -13.22 8.74
CA LYS A 290 9.93 -13.65 8.15
C LYS A 290 10.98 -14.01 9.21
N GLN A 291 11.70 -15.12 8.95
CA GLN A 291 12.82 -15.59 9.78
C GLN A 291 12.43 -15.74 11.27
N GLY A 292 11.16 -16.03 11.55
CA GLY A 292 10.64 -16.22 12.90
C GLY A 292 10.43 -14.94 13.70
N ALA A 293 10.53 -13.76 13.08
CA ALA A 293 10.19 -12.49 13.73
C ALA A 293 8.74 -12.50 14.21
N ILE A 294 8.47 -11.87 15.34
CA ILE A 294 7.09 -11.69 15.84
C ILE A 294 6.61 -10.31 15.42
N TYR A 295 5.54 -10.30 14.62
CA TYR A 295 4.82 -9.09 14.27
C TYR A 295 3.70 -8.84 15.28
N ALA A 296 3.53 -7.59 15.68
CA ALA A 296 2.55 -7.16 16.67
C ALA A 296 2.09 -5.73 16.32
N PRO A 297 1.04 -5.20 16.95
CA PRO A 297 0.65 -3.80 16.76
C PRO A 297 1.84 -2.85 16.91
N ARG A 298 1.94 -1.85 16.05
CA ARG A 298 3.04 -0.85 16.03
C ARG A 298 4.43 -1.38 15.64
N CYS A 299 4.55 -2.61 15.16
CA CYS A 299 5.84 -3.11 14.67
C CYS A 299 6.21 -2.57 13.27
N ALA A 300 5.25 -1.97 12.56
CA ALA A 300 5.44 -1.34 11.27
C ALA A 300 4.41 -0.25 11.01
N LEU A 301 4.58 0.50 9.93
CA LEU A 301 3.57 1.42 9.41
C LEU A 301 3.45 1.30 7.88
N CYS A 302 2.26 1.63 7.36
CA CYS A 302 1.99 1.68 5.92
C CYS A 302 1.89 3.14 5.47
N LEU A 303 2.34 3.41 4.24
CA LEU A 303 2.19 4.66 3.51
C LEU A 303 1.59 4.33 2.14
N GLU A 304 0.26 4.16 2.11
CA GLU A 304 -0.47 3.72 0.92
C GLU A 304 -0.88 4.95 0.11
N THR A 305 -0.24 5.16 -1.03
CA THR A 305 -0.58 6.26 -1.94
C THR A 305 -1.83 5.89 -2.73
N GLN A 306 -2.84 6.78 -2.77
CA GLN A 306 -4.17 6.43 -3.28
C GLN A 306 -5.02 7.67 -3.61
N TYR A 307 -6.13 7.46 -4.33
CA TYR A 307 -7.27 8.38 -4.26
C TYR A 307 -7.87 8.36 -2.86
N PHE A 308 -8.60 9.42 -2.51
CA PHE A 308 -9.24 9.48 -1.21
C PHE A 308 -10.24 8.33 -1.02
N PRO A 309 -10.21 7.63 0.13
CA PRO A 309 -11.16 6.56 0.40
C PRO A 309 -12.60 7.07 0.38
N ASN A 310 -13.54 6.19 0.04
CA ASN A 310 -14.97 6.48 -0.06
C ASN A 310 -15.31 7.64 -1.03
N ALA A 311 -14.44 7.92 -2.00
CA ALA A 311 -14.55 9.08 -2.86
C ALA A 311 -15.88 9.13 -3.63
N MET A 312 -16.46 8.00 -4.04
CA MET A 312 -17.70 7.96 -4.80
C MET A 312 -18.89 8.53 -4.01
N ALA A 313 -18.88 8.42 -2.68
CA ALA A 313 -19.93 8.93 -1.80
C ALA A 313 -19.68 10.35 -1.28
N CYS A 314 -18.48 10.92 -1.49
CA CYS A 314 -18.09 12.20 -0.92
C CYS A 314 -17.96 13.28 -2.01
N ASP A 315 -18.82 14.29 -1.98
CA ASP A 315 -18.69 15.44 -2.88
C ASP A 315 -17.36 16.18 -2.66
N GLY A 316 -16.81 16.71 -3.75
CA GLY A 316 -15.52 17.44 -3.71
C GLY A 316 -14.27 16.54 -3.65
N PHE A 317 -14.40 15.20 -3.60
CA PHE A 317 -13.29 14.29 -3.80
C PHE A 317 -13.15 13.91 -5.28
N GLU A 318 -11.91 13.82 -5.76
CA GLU A 318 -11.63 13.28 -7.07
C GLU A 318 -12.07 11.81 -7.13
N LYS A 319 -12.87 11.46 -8.17
CA LYS A 319 -13.43 10.13 -8.30
C LYS A 319 -12.45 9.19 -9.00
N PRO A 320 -12.20 7.99 -8.48
CA PRO A 320 -11.31 7.00 -9.10
C PRO A 320 -11.98 6.28 -10.28
N ILE A 321 -12.58 7.05 -11.21
CA ILE A 321 -13.29 6.49 -12.36
C ILE A 321 -12.32 6.24 -13.51
N LEU A 322 -12.25 4.99 -13.94
CA LEU A 322 -11.60 4.58 -15.19
C LEU A 322 -12.67 4.51 -16.29
N ARG A 323 -12.58 5.40 -17.29
CA ARG A 323 -13.47 5.39 -18.44
C ARG A 323 -13.14 4.28 -19.41
N ALA A 324 -14.18 3.78 -20.09
CA ALA A 324 -14.01 2.75 -21.11
C ALA A 324 -13.02 3.20 -22.20
N GLY A 325 -12.02 2.39 -22.47
CA GLY A 325 -10.99 2.64 -23.47
C GLY A 325 -9.87 3.59 -23.02
N ASP A 326 -9.98 4.25 -21.88
CA ASP A 326 -8.91 5.09 -21.34
C ASP A 326 -7.78 4.22 -20.75
N LEU A 327 -6.59 4.80 -20.69
CA LEU A 327 -5.44 4.21 -20.02
C LEU A 327 -5.11 5.04 -18.77
N TRP A 328 -5.45 4.51 -17.62
CA TRP A 328 -5.11 5.07 -16.32
C TRP A 328 -3.65 4.76 -15.99
N ARG A 329 -2.90 5.76 -15.53
CA ARG A 329 -1.51 5.62 -15.11
C ARG A 329 -1.24 6.39 -13.83
N GLN A 330 -0.54 5.76 -12.89
CA GLN A 330 -0.07 6.39 -11.66
C GLN A 330 1.30 5.83 -11.29
N CYS A 331 2.04 6.60 -10.53
CA CYS A 331 3.39 6.23 -10.14
C CYS A 331 3.65 6.57 -8.67
N THR A 332 4.33 5.66 -7.97
CA THR A 332 4.87 5.90 -6.64
C THR A 332 6.33 5.48 -6.61
N THR A 333 7.18 6.30 -6.02
CA THR A 333 8.60 5.99 -5.85
C THR A 333 8.99 5.97 -4.38
N LEU A 334 9.85 5.02 -4.04
CA LEU A 334 10.50 4.89 -2.74
C LEU A 334 12.00 5.10 -2.93
N THR A 335 12.50 6.25 -2.51
CA THR A 335 13.94 6.57 -2.57
C THR A 335 14.57 6.43 -1.20
N PHE A 336 15.62 5.63 -1.11
CA PHE A 336 16.31 5.36 0.15
C PHE A 336 17.63 6.12 0.22
N SER A 337 17.88 6.75 1.37
CA SER A 337 19.12 7.45 1.66
C SER A 337 19.57 7.17 3.09
N GLY A 338 20.84 7.39 3.35
CA GLY A 338 21.46 7.24 4.65
C GLY A 338 22.96 7.47 4.52
N LYS A 339 23.69 7.55 5.64
CA LYS A 339 25.17 7.60 5.57
C LYS A 339 25.65 6.24 5.05
N ARG A 340 26.26 6.24 3.85
CA ARG A 340 26.96 5.08 3.31
C ARG A 340 28.18 4.76 4.14
#